data_3dd5aaff424941cc7b4859ae7bf3b61a
#
_entry.id   3dd5aaff424941cc7b4859ae7bf3b61a
#
_cell.length_a   1.000
_cell.length_b   1.000
_cell.length_c   1.000
_cell.angle_alpha   90.00
_cell.angle_beta   90.00
_cell.angle_gamma   90.00
#
_symmetry.space_group_name_H-M   'P 1'
#
loop_
_entity.id
_entity.type
_entity.pdbx_description
1 polymer ?
#
loop_
_entity_poly.entity_id
_entity_poly.type
_entity_poly.pdbx_seq_one_letter_code
_entity_poly.pdbx_strand_id
1 'polypeptide(L)'
;MFAPVYFDHNATTPLDPRVLEGMLPYLSVQYGNASSRHEYGRAARRAIDEARQRVAFAVGAHPTEVVFTSGGSEANNLFIKGAAACLAPGTVAISAIEHPCVREPAKALQRAGWRLREIAVDENCRVVGADFKSAIDEKPALVSVMLANNETGAVQDVVALADHAKPLRAWFHTDAVQAFGKRRLDFRALNVAGVHAMTLSAHKLGGPKGAGALVVDKRVELQPLIAGGGHERGLRSGTENVAAIVGFGLAAELATEQLDARARQLEALRAELETGLVAQGARIFGGAAERLPNTSCFAFADIDGETLVGKLDRAGFAVAAGAACSSANQEPSHVLLAMGVEARFARGAVRVSLGNDNTAAQVRDFLGALNTTISQLKGLAALTS
;
A
#
# COMPACT_ATOMS: atom_id res chain seq x y z
N MET A 1 -24.36 3.98 19.39
CA MET A 1 -22.92 3.79 19.48
C MET A 1 -22.28 4.95 18.75
N PHE A 2 -21.45 5.77 19.39
CA PHE A 2 -20.75 6.89 18.75
C PHE A 2 -19.72 6.29 17.77
N ALA A 3 -19.86 6.55 16.48
CA ALA A 3 -18.91 6.11 15.46
C ALA A 3 -17.98 7.28 15.14
N PRO A 4 -16.66 7.18 15.43
CA PRO A 4 -15.72 8.21 15.09
C PRO A 4 -15.68 8.45 13.57
N VAL A 5 -15.34 9.68 13.17
CA VAL A 5 -15.01 9.98 11.77
C VAL A 5 -13.72 9.22 11.41
N TYR A 6 -13.80 8.39 10.39
CA TYR A 6 -12.68 7.54 10.00
C TYR A 6 -11.78 8.23 8.98
N PHE A 7 -10.55 8.53 9.39
CA PHE A 7 -9.51 9.18 8.60
C PHE A 7 -8.23 8.33 8.50
N ASP A 8 -8.37 7.00 8.54
CA ASP A 8 -7.25 6.07 8.42
C ASP A 8 -7.40 5.08 7.25
N HIS A 9 -7.83 5.59 6.09
CA HIS A 9 -8.10 4.76 4.90
C HIS A 9 -6.84 4.10 4.29
N ASN A 10 -5.64 4.58 4.62
CA ASN A 10 -4.41 3.89 4.23
C ASN A 10 -4.12 2.64 5.07
N ALA A 11 -4.69 2.51 6.27
CA ALA A 11 -4.61 1.27 7.05
C ALA A 11 -5.56 0.21 6.50
N THR A 12 -6.81 0.55 6.27
CA THR A 12 -7.84 -0.26 5.61
C THR A 12 -9.01 0.64 5.21
N THR A 13 -9.87 0.19 4.30
CA THR A 13 -11.11 0.90 3.95
C THR A 13 -12.33 0.12 4.41
N PRO A 14 -13.47 0.78 4.65
CA PRO A 14 -14.75 0.10 4.74
C PRO A 14 -14.99 -0.77 3.50
N LEU A 15 -15.66 -1.90 3.68
CA LEU A 15 -16.11 -2.72 2.56
C LEU A 15 -17.24 -1.99 1.83
N ASP A 16 -17.12 -1.81 0.52
CA ASP A 16 -18.18 -1.20 -0.29
C ASP A 16 -19.45 -2.08 -0.23
N PRO A 17 -20.63 -1.53 0.05
CA PRO A 17 -21.87 -2.32 0.14
C PRO A 17 -22.16 -3.15 -1.12
N ARG A 18 -21.84 -2.63 -2.30
CA ARG A 18 -22.03 -3.35 -3.58
C ARG A 18 -21.08 -4.54 -3.69
N VAL A 19 -19.87 -4.42 -3.15
CA VAL A 19 -18.89 -5.50 -3.06
C VAL A 19 -19.39 -6.57 -2.09
N LEU A 20 -19.92 -6.17 -0.92
CA LEU A 20 -20.51 -7.11 0.05
C LEU A 20 -21.65 -7.89 -0.58
N GLU A 21 -22.60 -7.20 -1.27
CA GLU A 21 -23.72 -7.83 -1.96
C GLU A 21 -23.24 -8.88 -2.98
N GLY A 22 -22.23 -8.55 -3.78
CA GLY A 22 -21.65 -9.49 -4.74
C GLY A 22 -20.94 -10.68 -4.11
N MET A 23 -20.44 -10.56 -2.87
CA MET A 23 -19.80 -11.65 -2.13
C MET A 23 -20.81 -12.62 -1.49
N LEU A 24 -21.99 -12.15 -1.08
CA LEU A 24 -22.97 -12.92 -0.30
C LEU A 24 -23.34 -14.28 -0.92
N PRO A 25 -23.56 -14.42 -2.24
CA PRO A 25 -23.87 -15.71 -2.85
C PRO A 25 -22.80 -16.77 -2.59
N TYR A 26 -21.52 -16.38 -2.60
CA TYR A 26 -20.37 -17.28 -2.42
C TYR A 26 -20.09 -17.60 -0.94
N LEU A 27 -20.71 -16.90 -0.03
CA LEU A 27 -20.66 -17.18 1.42
C LEU A 27 -21.82 -18.08 1.86
N SER A 28 -22.86 -18.28 1.02
CA SER A 28 -24.09 -18.97 1.40
C SER A 28 -24.48 -20.09 0.43
N VAL A 29 -24.87 -19.78 -0.79
CA VAL A 29 -25.50 -20.76 -1.70
C VAL A 29 -24.53 -21.33 -2.76
N GLN A 30 -23.48 -20.60 -3.12
CA GLN A 30 -22.48 -20.99 -4.14
C GLN A 30 -21.16 -21.44 -3.48
N TYR A 31 -21.23 -22.44 -2.64
CA TYR A 31 -20.13 -22.93 -1.80
C TYR A 31 -19.20 -23.94 -2.51
N GLY A 32 -19.28 -24.09 -3.82
CA GLY A 32 -18.54 -25.08 -4.58
C GLY A 32 -17.03 -24.89 -4.51
N ASN A 33 -16.26 -25.99 -4.44
CA ASN A 33 -14.82 -25.95 -4.60
C ASN A 33 -14.44 -25.81 -6.08
N ALA A 34 -13.69 -24.79 -6.44
CA ALA A 34 -13.33 -24.47 -7.83
C ALA A 34 -12.48 -25.53 -8.53
N SER A 35 -11.92 -26.50 -7.78
CA SER A 35 -11.21 -27.65 -8.33
C SER A 35 -12.13 -28.83 -8.71
N SER A 36 -13.40 -28.81 -8.30
CA SER A 36 -14.36 -29.88 -8.58
C SER A 36 -14.93 -29.78 -9.99
N ARG A 37 -15.17 -30.97 -10.62
CA ARG A 37 -15.64 -31.03 -12.02
C ARG A 37 -17.16 -30.96 -12.17
N HIS A 38 -17.93 -31.00 -11.08
CA HIS A 38 -19.38 -30.84 -11.10
C HIS A 38 -19.80 -29.35 -11.20
N GLU A 39 -21.10 -29.07 -11.38
CA GLU A 39 -21.60 -27.72 -11.67
C GLU A 39 -21.24 -26.69 -10.59
N TYR A 40 -21.34 -27.03 -9.30
CA TYR A 40 -20.93 -26.13 -8.21
C TYR A 40 -19.46 -25.72 -8.33
N GLY A 41 -18.56 -26.65 -8.66
CA GLY A 41 -17.15 -26.35 -8.85
C GLY A 41 -16.89 -25.49 -10.09
N ARG A 42 -17.57 -25.79 -11.20
CA ARG A 42 -17.48 -24.96 -12.42
C ARG A 42 -18.00 -23.54 -12.20
N ALA A 43 -19.10 -23.38 -11.43
CA ALA A 43 -19.62 -22.05 -11.07
C ALA A 43 -18.58 -21.26 -10.25
N ALA A 44 -17.97 -21.85 -9.24
CA ALA A 44 -16.92 -21.23 -8.46
C ALA A 44 -15.70 -20.86 -9.32
N ARG A 45 -15.29 -21.74 -10.24
CA ARG A 45 -14.16 -21.48 -11.16
C ARG A 45 -14.47 -20.29 -12.08
N ARG A 46 -15.67 -20.23 -12.69
CA ARG A 46 -16.11 -19.10 -13.51
C ARG A 46 -16.05 -17.79 -12.73
N ALA A 47 -16.51 -17.78 -11.49
CA ALA A 47 -16.48 -16.59 -10.65
C ALA A 47 -15.06 -16.09 -10.36
N ILE A 48 -14.12 -17.01 -10.09
CA ILE A 48 -12.69 -16.67 -9.93
C ILE A 48 -12.11 -16.10 -11.22
N ASP A 49 -12.41 -16.72 -12.37
CA ASP A 49 -11.86 -16.29 -13.65
C ASP A 49 -12.44 -14.92 -14.08
N GLU A 50 -13.71 -14.64 -13.81
CA GLU A 50 -14.34 -13.32 -14.00
C GLU A 50 -13.67 -12.26 -13.09
N ALA A 51 -13.48 -12.56 -11.81
CA ALA A 51 -12.81 -11.66 -10.88
C ALA A 51 -11.36 -11.37 -11.32
N ARG A 52 -10.66 -12.39 -11.84
CA ARG A 52 -9.31 -12.26 -12.41
C ARG A 52 -9.30 -11.33 -13.62
N GLN A 53 -10.29 -11.43 -14.50
CA GLN A 53 -10.43 -10.54 -15.65
C GLN A 53 -10.66 -9.09 -15.20
N ARG A 54 -11.52 -8.85 -14.20
CA ARG A 54 -11.77 -7.50 -13.65
C ARG A 54 -10.51 -6.89 -13.05
N VAL A 55 -9.78 -7.64 -12.23
CA VAL A 55 -8.50 -7.16 -11.66
C VAL A 55 -7.48 -6.88 -12.76
N ALA A 56 -7.32 -7.77 -13.72
CA ALA A 56 -6.41 -7.60 -14.84
C ALA A 56 -6.75 -6.37 -15.67
N PHE A 57 -8.02 -6.19 -16.02
CA PHE A 57 -8.52 -5.03 -16.76
C PHE A 57 -8.25 -3.71 -16.01
N ALA A 58 -8.52 -3.69 -14.70
CA ALA A 58 -8.35 -2.50 -13.87
C ALA A 58 -6.90 -1.98 -13.81
N VAL A 59 -5.92 -2.83 -14.11
CA VAL A 59 -4.50 -2.47 -14.06
C VAL A 59 -3.76 -2.67 -15.41
N GLY A 60 -4.49 -2.86 -16.50
CA GLY A 60 -3.90 -3.02 -17.85
C GLY A 60 -3.03 -4.28 -17.99
N ALA A 61 -3.34 -5.35 -17.25
CA ALA A 61 -2.63 -6.63 -17.31
C ALA A 61 -3.41 -7.68 -18.14
N HIS A 62 -2.76 -8.79 -18.46
CA HIS A 62 -3.44 -9.96 -18.96
C HIS A 62 -3.91 -10.85 -17.79
N PRO A 63 -5.08 -11.53 -17.86
CA PRO A 63 -5.57 -12.38 -16.76
C PRO A 63 -4.57 -13.48 -16.33
N THR A 64 -3.75 -14.01 -17.24
CA THR A 64 -2.71 -14.99 -16.91
C THR A 64 -1.54 -14.43 -16.12
N GLU A 65 -1.42 -13.10 -16.01
CA GLU A 65 -0.39 -12.44 -15.21
C GLU A 65 -0.84 -12.22 -13.76
N VAL A 66 -2.15 -12.35 -13.47
CA VAL A 66 -2.69 -12.17 -12.12
C VAL A 66 -2.63 -13.47 -11.32
N VAL A 67 -2.01 -13.44 -10.15
CA VAL A 67 -1.94 -14.54 -9.16
C VAL A 67 -2.62 -14.06 -7.89
N PHE A 68 -3.73 -14.67 -7.49
CA PHE A 68 -4.41 -14.31 -6.25
C PHE A 68 -3.66 -14.79 -5.02
N THR A 69 -3.64 -13.93 -4.00
CA THR A 69 -3.01 -14.16 -2.70
C THR A 69 -3.95 -13.75 -1.58
N SER A 70 -3.57 -13.96 -0.33
CA SER A 70 -4.35 -13.51 0.83
C SER A 70 -4.24 -12.00 1.11
N GLY A 71 -3.41 -11.27 0.39
CA GLY A 71 -3.20 -9.83 0.56
C GLY A 71 -1.86 -9.37 -0.01
N GLY A 72 -1.59 -8.06 0.07
CA GLY A 72 -0.36 -7.48 -0.42
C GLY A 72 0.90 -8.05 0.25
N SER A 73 0.83 -8.38 1.54
CA SER A 73 1.98 -8.97 2.25
C SER A 73 2.39 -10.34 1.69
N GLU A 74 1.42 -11.20 1.37
CA GLU A 74 1.73 -12.49 0.72
C GLU A 74 2.27 -12.25 -0.68
N ALA A 75 1.69 -11.35 -1.46
CA ALA A 75 2.13 -11.04 -2.82
C ALA A 75 3.57 -10.50 -2.85
N ASN A 76 3.92 -9.55 -1.97
CA ASN A 76 5.30 -9.04 -1.82
C ASN A 76 6.29 -10.14 -1.42
N ASN A 77 5.93 -11.00 -0.46
CA ASN A 77 6.75 -12.13 -0.07
C ASN A 77 6.92 -13.14 -1.22
N LEU A 78 5.82 -13.42 -1.96
CA LEU A 78 5.86 -14.34 -3.10
C LEU A 78 6.84 -13.85 -4.17
N PHE A 79 6.84 -12.55 -4.48
CA PHE A 79 7.82 -12.02 -5.41
C PHE A 79 9.24 -12.09 -4.83
N ILE A 80 9.50 -11.45 -3.68
CA ILE A 80 10.87 -11.30 -3.14
C ILE A 80 11.50 -12.67 -2.86
N LYS A 81 10.81 -13.56 -2.15
CA LYS A 81 11.35 -14.88 -1.78
C LYS A 81 11.24 -15.88 -2.94
N GLY A 82 10.12 -15.87 -3.66
CA GLY A 82 9.87 -16.82 -4.75
C GLY A 82 10.81 -16.60 -5.93
N ALA A 83 11.07 -15.34 -6.32
CA ALA A 83 12.05 -15.04 -7.36
C ALA A 83 13.49 -15.33 -6.90
N ALA A 84 13.84 -14.95 -5.67
CA ALA A 84 15.16 -15.24 -5.12
C ALA A 84 15.47 -16.74 -5.08
N ALA A 85 14.47 -17.58 -4.81
CA ALA A 85 14.64 -19.04 -4.77
C ALA A 85 14.93 -19.65 -6.15
N CYS A 86 14.68 -18.93 -7.25
CA CYS A 86 15.02 -19.32 -8.61
C CYS A 86 16.38 -18.77 -9.08
N LEU A 87 17.09 -18.03 -8.25
CA LEU A 87 18.33 -17.33 -8.59
C LEU A 87 19.46 -17.74 -7.64
N ALA A 88 20.70 -17.63 -8.10
CA ALA A 88 21.86 -17.69 -7.20
C ALA A 88 21.88 -16.45 -6.31
N PRO A 89 22.37 -16.55 -5.04
CA PRO A 89 22.49 -15.41 -4.16
C PRO A 89 23.24 -14.24 -4.82
N GLY A 90 22.63 -13.09 -4.81
CA GLY A 90 23.10 -11.85 -5.42
C GLY A 90 22.78 -10.62 -4.56
N THR A 91 22.54 -9.48 -5.20
CA THR A 91 22.07 -8.27 -4.53
C THR A 91 20.55 -8.13 -4.70
N VAL A 92 19.85 -7.86 -3.60
CA VAL A 92 18.48 -7.34 -3.61
C VAL A 92 18.52 -5.87 -3.24
N ALA A 93 18.06 -5.00 -4.14
CA ALA A 93 17.99 -3.55 -3.93
C ALA A 93 16.53 -3.17 -3.65
N ILE A 94 16.28 -2.45 -2.56
CA ILE A 94 14.94 -1.98 -2.19
C ILE A 94 14.99 -0.50 -1.84
N SER A 95 13.89 0.23 -2.05
CA SER A 95 13.83 1.61 -1.54
C SER A 95 13.81 1.63 0.00
N ALA A 96 14.44 2.64 0.61
CA ALA A 96 14.49 2.78 2.06
C ALA A 96 13.12 3.01 2.70
N ILE A 97 12.10 3.32 1.89
CA ILE A 97 10.74 3.64 2.33
C ILE A 97 9.75 2.48 2.11
N GLU A 98 10.23 1.30 1.73
CA GLU A 98 9.38 0.13 1.52
C GLU A 98 8.57 -0.25 2.77
N HIS A 99 7.37 -0.78 2.54
CA HIS A 99 6.56 -1.36 3.61
C HIS A 99 7.31 -2.56 4.26
N PRO A 100 7.10 -2.86 5.56
CA PRO A 100 7.74 -4.00 6.22
C PRO A 100 7.59 -5.34 5.48
N CYS A 101 6.50 -5.57 4.74
CA CYS A 101 6.31 -6.80 3.96
C CYS A 101 7.21 -6.93 2.71
N VAL A 102 7.99 -5.90 2.36
CA VAL A 102 9.11 -5.95 1.42
C VAL A 102 10.45 -5.96 2.16
N ARG A 103 10.60 -5.09 3.17
CA ARG A 103 11.84 -4.96 3.96
C ARG A 103 12.21 -6.24 4.69
N GLU A 104 11.27 -6.85 5.40
CA GLU A 104 11.56 -8.07 6.18
C GLU A 104 11.90 -9.30 5.31
N PRO A 105 11.22 -9.60 4.18
CA PRO A 105 11.69 -10.59 3.23
C PRO A 105 13.09 -10.30 2.67
N ALA A 106 13.43 -9.04 2.35
CA ALA A 106 14.75 -8.67 1.87
C ALA A 106 15.84 -8.89 2.95
N LYS A 107 15.57 -8.53 4.21
CA LYS A 107 16.44 -8.86 5.36
C LYS A 107 16.56 -10.39 5.58
N ALA A 108 15.49 -11.14 5.32
CA ALA A 108 15.56 -12.60 5.40
C ALA A 108 16.50 -13.17 4.31
N LEU A 109 16.48 -12.63 3.10
CA LEU A 109 17.44 -12.97 2.05
C LEU A 109 18.88 -12.62 2.46
N GLN A 110 19.09 -11.47 3.11
CA GLN A 110 20.40 -11.08 3.63
C GLN A 110 20.94 -12.13 4.61
N ARG A 111 20.11 -12.63 5.53
CA ARG A 111 20.48 -13.75 6.44
C ARG A 111 20.75 -15.07 5.69
N ALA A 112 20.23 -15.23 4.48
CA ALA A 112 20.44 -16.38 3.60
C ALA A 112 21.60 -16.17 2.60
N GLY A 113 22.47 -15.16 2.81
CA GLY A 113 23.68 -14.93 2.02
C GLY A 113 23.51 -13.97 0.84
N TRP A 114 22.38 -13.32 0.69
CA TRP A 114 22.19 -12.23 -0.26
C TRP A 114 22.78 -10.92 0.28
N ARG A 115 23.14 -10.01 -0.62
CA ARG A 115 23.47 -8.63 -0.23
C ARG A 115 22.21 -7.77 -0.31
N LEU A 116 21.88 -7.06 0.76
CA LEU A 116 20.79 -6.08 0.80
C LEU A 116 21.37 -4.67 0.52
N ARG A 117 20.82 -3.97 -0.47
CA ARG A 117 21.12 -2.58 -0.80
C ARG A 117 19.84 -1.75 -0.61
N GLU A 118 19.84 -0.89 0.39
CA GLU A 118 18.78 0.11 0.57
C GLU A 118 19.08 1.35 -0.28
N ILE A 119 18.11 1.81 -1.06
CA ILE A 119 18.20 2.96 -1.95
C ILE A 119 17.63 4.17 -1.21
N ALA A 120 18.43 5.21 -1.07
CA ALA A 120 18.09 6.41 -0.33
C ALA A 120 16.94 7.21 -0.98
N VAL A 121 16.22 7.97 -0.15
CA VAL A 121 15.21 8.94 -0.56
C VAL A 121 15.58 10.35 -0.11
N ASP A 122 15.01 11.35 -0.78
CA ASP A 122 15.15 12.75 -0.41
C ASP A 122 14.19 13.17 0.71
N GLU A 123 14.26 14.40 1.15
CA GLU A 123 13.38 15.02 2.16
C GLU A 123 11.88 15.04 1.76
N ASN A 124 11.59 14.84 0.48
CA ASN A 124 10.24 14.75 -0.06
C ASN A 124 9.78 13.30 -0.29
N CYS A 125 10.48 12.31 0.29
CA CYS A 125 10.17 10.89 0.15
C CYS A 125 10.31 10.34 -1.28
N ARG A 126 11.15 10.96 -2.12
CA ARG A 126 11.41 10.50 -3.49
C ARG A 126 12.75 9.77 -3.55
N VAL A 127 12.82 8.70 -4.31
CA VAL A 127 14.07 7.98 -4.55
C VAL A 127 15.12 8.92 -5.15
N VAL A 128 16.30 8.97 -4.54
CA VAL A 128 17.44 9.77 -5.02
C VAL A 128 18.04 9.10 -6.25
N GLY A 129 17.91 9.74 -7.41
CA GLY A 129 18.32 9.17 -8.70
C GLY A 129 19.81 8.79 -8.75
N ALA A 130 20.71 9.56 -8.13
CA ALA A 130 22.14 9.24 -8.07
C ALA A 130 22.43 7.99 -7.22
N ASP A 131 21.71 7.82 -6.10
CA ASP A 131 21.84 6.63 -5.26
C ASP A 131 21.22 5.40 -5.90
N PHE A 132 20.07 5.58 -6.59
CA PHE A 132 19.47 4.53 -7.41
C PHE A 132 20.45 4.05 -8.49
N LYS A 133 21.05 4.97 -9.24
CA LYS A 133 22.06 4.62 -10.25
C LYS A 133 23.22 3.82 -9.64
N SER A 134 23.74 4.28 -8.51
CA SER A 134 24.81 3.56 -7.77
C SER A 134 24.38 2.14 -7.40
N ALA A 135 23.14 1.97 -6.90
CA ALA A 135 22.61 0.66 -6.57
C ALA A 135 22.45 -0.26 -7.80
N ILE A 136 22.08 0.31 -8.95
CA ILE A 136 21.94 -0.43 -10.21
C ILE A 136 23.31 -0.82 -10.79
N ASP A 137 24.34 0.02 -10.64
CA ASP A 137 25.72 -0.28 -11.05
C ASP A 137 26.29 -1.50 -10.29
N GLU A 138 25.77 -1.83 -9.11
CA GLU A 138 26.06 -3.07 -8.37
C GLU A 138 25.45 -4.34 -8.98
N LYS A 139 24.68 -4.21 -10.06
CA LYS A 139 24.01 -5.30 -10.81
C LYS A 139 23.13 -6.17 -9.90
N PRO A 140 22.13 -5.57 -9.24
CA PRO A 140 21.21 -6.35 -8.42
C PRO A 140 20.43 -7.37 -9.25
N ALA A 141 20.13 -8.52 -8.65
CA ALA A 141 19.26 -9.53 -9.26
C ALA A 141 17.77 -9.17 -9.08
N LEU A 142 17.43 -8.53 -7.96
CA LEU A 142 16.09 -8.08 -7.63
C LEU A 142 16.11 -6.59 -7.25
N VAL A 143 15.11 -5.86 -7.74
CA VAL A 143 14.87 -4.45 -7.38
C VAL A 143 13.42 -4.32 -6.93
N SER A 144 13.16 -3.61 -5.82
CA SER A 144 11.80 -3.28 -5.40
C SER A 144 11.72 -1.81 -5.01
N VAL A 145 10.83 -1.08 -5.67
CA VAL A 145 10.50 0.32 -5.36
C VAL A 145 8.98 0.46 -5.34
N MET A 146 8.42 0.78 -4.17
CA MET A 146 6.98 0.99 -4.03
C MET A 146 6.50 2.15 -4.91
N LEU A 147 5.31 2.03 -5.50
CA LEU A 147 4.77 3.06 -6.38
C LEU A 147 4.33 4.31 -5.59
N ALA A 148 3.76 4.10 -4.39
CA ALA A 148 3.36 5.21 -3.54
C ALA A 148 3.52 4.84 -2.06
N ASN A 149 4.06 5.76 -1.27
CA ASN A 149 4.32 5.54 0.14
C ASN A 149 3.03 5.62 0.97
N ASN A 150 2.84 4.69 1.88
CA ASN A 150 1.65 4.58 2.73
C ASN A 150 1.56 5.62 3.85
N GLU A 151 2.66 6.29 4.20
CA GLU A 151 2.69 7.30 5.26
C GLU A 151 2.56 8.71 4.69
N THR A 152 3.43 9.09 3.76
CA THR A 152 3.47 10.44 3.17
C THR A 152 2.55 10.60 1.95
N GLY A 153 2.18 9.50 1.31
CA GLY A 153 1.50 9.50 0.03
C GLY A 153 2.39 9.81 -1.18
N ALA A 154 3.68 10.05 -0.98
CA ALA A 154 4.61 10.39 -2.07
C ALA A 154 4.68 9.28 -3.13
N VAL A 155 4.59 9.69 -4.39
CA VAL A 155 4.60 8.80 -5.56
C VAL A 155 6.00 8.76 -6.14
N GLN A 156 6.46 7.55 -6.50
CA GLN A 156 7.75 7.34 -7.13
C GLN A 156 7.60 7.28 -8.66
N ASP A 157 8.57 7.83 -9.37
CA ASP A 157 8.66 7.67 -10.84
C ASP A 157 9.22 6.27 -11.19
N VAL A 158 8.39 5.26 -10.92
CA VAL A 158 8.76 3.85 -11.14
C VAL A 158 9.06 3.56 -12.62
N VAL A 159 8.44 4.31 -13.54
CA VAL A 159 8.69 4.16 -14.98
C VAL A 159 10.12 4.54 -15.31
N ALA A 160 10.57 5.73 -14.90
CA ALA A 160 11.94 6.18 -15.16
C ALA A 160 12.99 5.30 -14.44
N LEU A 161 12.70 4.88 -13.20
CA LEU A 161 13.59 4.00 -12.45
C LEU A 161 13.71 2.61 -13.11
N ALA A 162 12.60 2.03 -13.54
CA ALA A 162 12.60 0.71 -14.18
C ALA A 162 13.27 0.76 -15.57
N ASP A 163 13.05 1.82 -16.36
CA ASP A 163 13.71 1.99 -17.66
C ASP A 163 15.24 2.08 -17.50
N HIS A 164 15.69 2.78 -16.47
CA HIS A 164 17.12 2.85 -16.13
C HIS A 164 17.71 1.48 -15.72
N ALA A 165 16.95 0.65 -15.01
CA ALA A 165 17.37 -0.69 -14.57
C ALA A 165 17.25 -1.77 -15.68
N LYS A 166 16.44 -1.54 -16.71
CA LYS A 166 16.10 -2.50 -17.77
C LYS A 166 17.30 -3.17 -18.47
N PRO A 167 18.43 -2.47 -18.76
CA PRO A 167 19.59 -3.11 -19.39
C PRO A 167 20.24 -4.23 -18.57
N LEU A 168 20.00 -4.28 -17.25
CA LEU A 168 20.70 -5.18 -16.34
C LEU A 168 20.03 -6.55 -16.13
N ARG A 169 18.87 -6.78 -16.72
CA ARG A 169 18.08 -8.00 -16.55
C ARG A 169 17.68 -8.28 -15.09
N ALA A 170 17.68 -7.28 -14.21
CA ALA A 170 17.15 -7.41 -12.86
C ALA A 170 15.63 -7.58 -12.88
N TRP A 171 15.08 -8.43 -12.03
CA TRP A 171 13.64 -8.46 -11.83
C TRP A 171 13.20 -7.23 -11.03
N PHE A 172 12.44 -6.35 -11.64
CA PHE A 172 11.95 -5.12 -11.02
C PHE A 172 10.50 -5.30 -10.56
N HIS A 173 10.26 -5.03 -9.29
CA HIS A 173 8.97 -5.11 -8.62
C HIS A 173 8.54 -3.72 -8.11
N THR A 174 7.23 -3.50 -8.12
CA THR A 174 6.63 -2.34 -7.46
C THR A 174 5.47 -2.76 -6.55
N ASP A 175 5.48 -2.29 -5.29
CA ASP A 175 4.31 -2.37 -4.42
C ASP A 175 3.35 -1.23 -4.78
N ALA A 176 2.23 -1.57 -5.43
CA ALA A 176 1.19 -0.62 -5.83
C ALA A 176 -0.04 -0.63 -4.92
N VAL A 177 0.05 -1.26 -3.75
CA VAL A 177 -1.07 -1.43 -2.80
C VAL A 177 -1.72 -0.09 -2.45
N GLN A 178 -0.95 0.96 -2.25
CA GLN A 178 -1.50 2.28 -1.92
C GLN A 178 -1.96 3.07 -3.15
N ALA A 179 -1.39 2.80 -4.31
CA ALA A 179 -1.72 3.52 -5.55
C ALA A 179 -2.98 2.97 -6.23
N PHE A 180 -3.25 1.66 -6.12
CA PHE A 180 -4.40 1.03 -6.74
C PHE A 180 -5.71 1.61 -6.23
N GLY A 181 -6.59 2.00 -7.14
CA GLY A 181 -7.87 2.68 -6.85
C GLY A 181 -7.75 4.16 -6.49
N LYS A 182 -6.52 4.74 -6.48
CA LYS A 182 -6.27 6.17 -6.24
C LYS A 182 -5.52 6.83 -7.39
N ARG A 183 -4.84 6.04 -8.22
CA ARG A 183 -4.16 6.44 -9.46
C ARG A 183 -4.44 5.43 -10.56
N ARG A 184 -4.40 5.89 -11.80
CA ARG A 184 -4.47 4.99 -12.96
C ARG A 184 -3.20 4.14 -12.99
N LEU A 185 -3.38 2.82 -13.09
CA LEU A 185 -2.31 1.85 -13.25
C LEU A 185 -2.41 1.24 -14.65
N ASP A 186 -1.27 1.02 -15.28
CA ASP A 186 -1.17 0.29 -16.55
C ASP A 186 0.07 -0.61 -16.49
N PHE A 187 -0.16 -1.88 -16.12
CA PHE A 187 0.93 -2.86 -16.01
C PHE A 187 1.62 -3.11 -17.34
N ARG A 188 0.91 -2.97 -18.46
CA ARG A 188 1.52 -3.11 -19.78
C ARG A 188 2.56 -2.01 -20.03
N ALA A 189 2.21 -0.77 -19.74
CA ALA A 189 3.13 0.35 -19.84
C ALA A 189 4.31 0.22 -18.87
N LEU A 190 4.03 -0.17 -17.61
CA LEU A 190 5.06 -0.45 -16.60
C LEU A 190 6.00 -1.58 -17.04
N ASN A 191 5.47 -2.67 -17.63
CA ASN A 191 6.27 -3.80 -18.09
C ASN A 191 7.16 -3.43 -19.30
N VAL A 192 6.65 -2.59 -20.20
CA VAL A 192 7.47 -2.04 -21.30
C VAL A 192 8.63 -1.21 -20.75
N ALA A 193 8.42 -0.45 -19.67
CA ALA A 193 9.48 0.29 -18.99
C ALA A 193 10.47 -0.60 -18.23
N GLY A 194 10.12 -1.83 -17.91
CA GLY A 194 11.01 -2.78 -17.21
C GLY A 194 10.50 -3.24 -15.86
N VAL A 195 9.27 -2.91 -15.45
CA VAL A 195 8.63 -3.51 -14.26
C VAL A 195 8.15 -4.91 -14.59
N HIS A 196 8.55 -5.88 -13.79
CA HIS A 196 8.23 -7.29 -14.01
C HIS A 196 7.14 -7.83 -13.08
N ALA A 197 6.92 -7.16 -11.94
CA ALA A 197 5.88 -7.56 -11.01
C ALA A 197 5.30 -6.35 -10.26
N MET A 198 4.00 -6.45 -9.93
CA MET A 198 3.26 -5.42 -9.21
C MET A 198 2.34 -6.07 -8.17
N THR A 199 2.40 -5.58 -6.94
CA THR A 199 1.57 -6.08 -5.83
C THR A 199 0.32 -5.22 -5.64
N LEU A 200 -0.83 -5.89 -5.42
CA LEU A 200 -2.14 -5.29 -5.20
C LEU A 200 -2.81 -5.86 -3.94
N SER A 201 -3.74 -5.10 -3.33
CA SER A 201 -4.53 -5.55 -2.19
C SER A 201 -5.95 -4.98 -2.20
N ALA A 202 -6.95 -5.84 -1.97
CA ALA A 202 -8.35 -5.49 -2.08
C ALA A 202 -8.81 -4.48 -1.01
N HIS A 203 -8.38 -4.65 0.23
CA HIS A 203 -8.89 -3.87 1.37
C HIS A 203 -8.46 -2.39 1.40
N LYS A 204 -7.67 -1.94 0.44
CA LYS A 204 -7.25 -0.53 0.30
C LYS A 204 -8.14 0.27 -0.66
N LEU A 205 -9.12 -0.40 -1.32
CA LEU A 205 -9.97 0.20 -2.35
C LEU A 205 -11.46 -0.17 -2.21
N GLY A 206 -11.90 -0.51 -1.00
CA GLY A 206 -13.29 -0.90 -0.73
C GLY A 206 -13.59 -2.39 -0.91
N GLY A 207 -12.55 -3.20 -1.09
CA GLY A 207 -12.64 -4.65 -1.17
C GLY A 207 -12.47 -5.36 0.19
N PRO A 208 -12.63 -6.69 0.23
CA PRO A 208 -12.50 -7.47 1.45
C PRO A 208 -11.04 -7.56 1.93
N LYS A 209 -10.85 -7.69 3.23
CA LYS A 209 -9.61 -8.20 3.82
C LYS A 209 -9.42 -9.67 3.41
N GLY A 210 -8.19 -10.15 3.36
CA GLY A 210 -7.91 -11.54 3.01
C GLY A 210 -7.87 -11.82 1.50
N ALA A 211 -7.81 -10.78 0.65
CA ALA A 211 -7.58 -10.89 -0.78
C ALA A 211 -6.56 -9.87 -1.27
N GLY A 212 -5.66 -10.32 -2.13
CA GLY A 212 -4.67 -9.52 -2.84
C GLY A 212 -4.26 -10.23 -4.13
N ALA A 213 -3.34 -9.63 -4.87
CA ALA A 213 -2.78 -10.25 -6.06
C ALA A 213 -1.34 -9.83 -6.30
N LEU A 214 -0.57 -10.73 -6.87
CA LEU A 214 0.66 -10.43 -7.58
C LEU A 214 0.34 -10.42 -9.08
N VAL A 215 0.56 -9.30 -9.73
CA VAL A 215 0.57 -9.21 -11.19
C VAL A 215 2.02 -9.41 -11.63
N VAL A 216 2.29 -10.44 -12.40
CA VAL A 216 3.67 -10.85 -12.71
C VAL A 216 3.83 -11.24 -14.18
N ASP A 217 4.88 -10.71 -14.78
CA ASP A 217 5.30 -11.08 -16.14
C ASP A 217 5.65 -12.58 -16.21
N LYS A 218 5.19 -13.24 -17.26
CA LYS A 218 5.40 -14.69 -17.48
C LYS A 218 6.88 -15.11 -17.57
N ARG A 219 7.80 -14.17 -17.77
CA ARG A 219 9.25 -14.43 -17.80
C ARG A 219 9.84 -14.61 -16.42
N VAL A 220 9.16 -14.11 -15.36
CA VAL A 220 9.64 -14.24 -13.97
C VAL A 220 9.32 -15.64 -13.46
N GLU A 221 10.36 -16.39 -13.13
CA GLU A 221 10.22 -17.67 -12.46
C GLU A 221 10.05 -17.45 -10.95
N LEU A 222 9.06 -18.11 -10.37
CA LEU A 222 8.74 -18.03 -8.94
C LEU A 222 8.60 -19.41 -8.32
N GLN A 223 9.28 -19.64 -7.21
CA GLN A 223 8.96 -20.76 -6.33
C GLN A 223 7.76 -20.38 -5.46
N PRO A 224 6.72 -21.22 -5.34
CA PRO A 224 5.58 -20.95 -4.48
C PRO A 224 5.99 -20.91 -3.01
N LEU A 225 5.45 -19.95 -2.26
CA LEU A 225 5.60 -19.94 -0.79
C LEU A 225 4.69 -20.99 -0.15
N ILE A 226 3.54 -21.23 -0.74
CA ILE A 226 2.54 -22.20 -0.30
C ILE A 226 2.40 -23.24 -1.41
N ALA A 227 3.12 -24.34 -1.27
CA ALA A 227 3.06 -25.48 -2.18
C ALA A 227 1.87 -26.40 -1.86
N GLY A 228 1.36 -27.16 -2.85
CA GLY A 228 0.26 -28.12 -2.65
C GLY A 228 -0.48 -28.46 -3.94
N GLY A 229 -1.80 -28.33 -3.97
CA GLY A 229 -2.69 -28.80 -5.03
C GLY A 229 -2.64 -28.07 -6.38
N GLY A 230 -1.65 -27.23 -6.63
CA GLY A 230 -1.43 -26.60 -7.94
C GLY A 230 -2.39 -25.45 -8.30
N HIS A 231 -3.14 -24.91 -7.32
CA HIS A 231 -3.97 -23.74 -7.53
C HIS A 231 -3.11 -22.54 -7.98
N GLU A 232 -3.77 -21.53 -8.56
CA GLU A 232 -3.08 -20.35 -9.12
C GLU A 232 -1.87 -20.75 -10.01
N ARG A 233 -2.07 -21.72 -10.85
CA ARG A 233 -1.03 -22.24 -11.77
C ARG A 233 0.23 -22.77 -11.05
N GLY A 234 0.06 -23.29 -9.85
CA GLY A 234 1.16 -23.81 -9.03
C GLY A 234 1.90 -22.74 -8.21
N LEU A 235 1.57 -21.47 -8.36
CA LEU A 235 2.25 -20.35 -7.68
C LEU A 235 1.70 -20.09 -6.28
N ARG A 236 0.46 -20.49 -6.02
CA ARG A 236 -0.14 -20.35 -4.69
C ARG A 236 -1.21 -21.43 -4.48
N SER A 237 -0.91 -22.42 -3.71
CA SER A 237 -1.82 -23.53 -3.41
C SER A 237 -2.74 -23.27 -2.23
N GLY A 238 -3.83 -24.04 -2.16
CA GLY A 238 -4.88 -23.94 -1.13
C GLY A 238 -6.22 -23.61 -1.77
N THR A 239 -7.31 -24.17 -1.23
CA THR A 239 -8.67 -23.88 -1.70
C THR A 239 -8.90 -22.38 -1.77
N GLU A 240 -9.34 -21.92 -2.93
CA GLU A 240 -9.48 -20.50 -3.18
C GLU A 240 -10.64 -19.90 -2.37
N ASN A 241 -10.42 -18.71 -1.78
CA ASN A 241 -11.47 -17.93 -1.12
C ASN A 241 -12.32 -17.22 -2.17
N VAL A 242 -13.27 -17.96 -2.75
CA VAL A 242 -14.08 -17.49 -3.88
C VAL A 242 -14.78 -16.17 -3.56
N ALA A 243 -15.40 -16.05 -2.38
CA ALA A 243 -16.09 -14.83 -1.97
C ALA A 243 -15.16 -13.60 -1.94
N ALA A 244 -13.98 -13.75 -1.33
CA ALA A 244 -13.03 -12.63 -1.25
C ALA A 244 -12.40 -12.29 -2.61
N ILE A 245 -12.15 -13.27 -3.47
CA ILE A 245 -11.65 -13.06 -4.83
C ILE A 245 -12.69 -12.33 -5.68
N VAL A 246 -13.97 -12.72 -5.62
CA VAL A 246 -15.08 -12.03 -6.29
C VAL A 246 -15.20 -10.59 -5.78
N GLY A 247 -15.15 -10.41 -4.46
CA GLY A 247 -15.16 -9.07 -3.85
C GLY A 247 -13.99 -8.21 -4.30
N PHE A 248 -12.81 -8.79 -4.48
CA PHE A 248 -11.65 -8.06 -5.01
C PHE A 248 -11.87 -7.62 -6.47
N GLY A 249 -12.40 -8.51 -7.32
CA GLY A 249 -12.73 -8.17 -8.71
C GLY A 249 -13.73 -7.01 -8.81
N LEU A 250 -14.81 -7.06 -8.03
CA LEU A 250 -15.82 -5.99 -7.97
C LEU A 250 -15.23 -4.66 -7.46
N ALA A 251 -14.43 -4.72 -6.38
CA ALA A 251 -13.79 -3.52 -5.85
C ALA A 251 -12.84 -2.88 -6.86
N ALA A 252 -12.10 -3.68 -7.63
CA ALA A 252 -11.19 -3.22 -8.69
C ALA A 252 -11.96 -2.51 -9.81
N GLU A 253 -13.07 -3.08 -10.26
CA GLU A 253 -13.96 -2.50 -11.28
C GLU A 253 -14.51 -1.15 -10.81
N LEU A 254 -15.15 -1.10 -9.64
CA LEU A 254 -15.74 0.12 -9.07
C LEU A 254 -14.70 1.21 -8.81
N ALA A 255 -13.50 0.85 -8.37
CA ALA A 255 -12.43 1.81 -8.14
C ALA A 255 -11.94 2.44 -9.45
N THR A 256 -11.89 1.65 -10.53
CA THR A 256 -11.47 2.12 -11.86
C THR A 256 -12.52 3.05 -12.48
N GLU A 257 -13.80 2.69 -12.41
CA GLU A 257 -14.90 3.50 -12.94
C GLU A 257 -15.00 4.88 -12.31
N GLN A 258 -14.71 4.99 -11.02
CA GLN A 258 -14.89 6.21 -10.22
C GLN A 258 -13.57 6.96 -9.96
N LEU A 259 -12.44 6.49 -10.53
CA LEU A 259 -11.10 6.93 -10.19
C LEU A 259 -10.94 8.46 -10.26
N ASP A 260 -11.23 9.05 -11.40
CA ASP A 260 -10.95 10.47 -11.64
C ASP A 260 -11.86 11.40 -10.79
N ALA A 261 -13.12 10.99 -10.55
CA ALA A 261 -14.03 11.74 -9.70
C ALA A 261 -13.60 11.69 -8.22
N ARG A 262 -13.24 10.49 -7.75
CA ARG A 262 -12.73 10.27 -6.39
C ARG A 262 -11.42 11.00 -6.14
N ALA A 263 -10.48 10.95 -7.09
CA ALA A 263 -9.20 11.63 -6.97
C ALA A 263 -9.39 13.14 -6.80
N ARG A 264 -10.19 13.78 -7.65
CA ARG A 264 -10.47 15.23 -7.54
C ARG A 264 -11.12 15.62 -6.20
N GLN A 265 -12.08 14.82 -5.73
CA GLN A 265 -12.74 15.06 -4.43
C GLN A 265 -11.72 14.98 -3.28
N LEU A 266 -10.91 13.91 -3.27
CA LEU A 266 -9.93 13.68 -2.20
C LEU A 266 -8.80 14.72 -2.23
N GLU A 267 -8.37 15.16 -3.39
CA GLU A 267 -7.38 16.25 -3.54
C GLU A 267 -7.90 17.56 -2.97
N ALA A 268 -9.18 17.91 -3.23
CA ALA A 268 -9.79 19.11 -2.67
C ALA A 268 -9.87 19.03 -1.13
N LEU A 269 -10.30 17.90 -0.59
CA LEU A 269 -10.37 17.69 0.87
C LEU A 269 -8.99 17.71 1.53
N ARG A 270 -7.98 17.10 0.90
CA ARG A 270 -6.59 17.15 1.38
C ARG A 270 -6.04 18.57 1.35
N ALA A 271 -6.31 19.34 0.31
CA ALA A 271 -5.87 20.74 0.22
C ALA A 271 -6.48 21.60 1.33
N GLU A 272 -7.78 21.45 1.62
CA GLU A 272 -8.44 22.12 2.75
C GLU A 272 -7.82 21.71 4.09
N LEU A 273 -7.60 20.41 4.30
CA LEU A 273 -6.95 19.87 5.48
C LEU A 273 -5.55 20.47 5.68
N GLU A 274 -4.69 20.41 4.67
CA GLU A 274 -3.31 20.88 4.76
C GLU A 274 -3.20 22.39 4.96
N THR A 275 -4.09 23.17 4.35
CA THR A 275 -4.20 24.60 4.61
C THR A 275 -4.47 24.89 6.09
N GLY A 276 -5.43 24.16 6.69
CA GLY A 276 -5.74 24.29 8.11
C GLY A 276 -4.63 23.79 9.03
N LEU A 277 -3.94 22.71 8.67
CA LEU A 277 -2.80 22.17 9.41
C LEU A 277 -1.63 23.19 9.45
N VAL A 278 -1.26 23.76 8.30
CA VAL A 278 -0.19 24.75 8.20
C VAL A 278 -0.54 26.00 8.99
N ALA A 279 -1.79 26.47 8.93
CA ALA A 279 -2.26 27.63 9.72
C ALA A 279 -2.15 27.40 11.23
N GLN A 280 -2.19 26.13 11.70
CA GLN A 280 -1.99 25.75 13.09
C GLN A 280 -0.52 25.47 13.46
N GLY A 281 0.42 25.64 12.51
CA GLY A 281 1.86 25.44 12.71
C GLY A 281 2.35 24.01 12.51
N ALA A 282 1.60 23.16 11.80
CA ALA A 282 2.07 21.84 11.44
C ALA A 282 3.16 21.89 10.36
N ARG A 283 4.14 20.99 10.46
CA ARG A 283 5.06 20.66 9.37
C ARG A 283 4.49 19.48 8.59
N ILE A 284 4.26 19.68 7.28
CA ILE A 284 3.82 18.61 6.35
C ILE A 284 5.04 17.90 5.79
N PHE A 285 5.03 16.56 5.78
CA PHE A 285 6.09 15.71 5.21
C PHE A 285 5.75 15.30 3.78
N GLY A 286 6.74 15.36 2.90
CA GLY A 286 6.58 15.02 1.48
C GLY A 286 5.70 16.00 0.69
N GLY A 287 5.46 17.21 1.22
CA GLY A 287 4.53 18.19 0.64
C GLY A 287 4.89 18.66 -0.77
N ALA A 288 6.17 18.65 -1.14
CA ALA A 288 6.64 19.07 -2.46
C ALA A 288 6.74 17.90 -3.48
N ALA A 289 6.47 16.66 -3.07
CA ALA A 289 6.38 15.54 -3.99
C ALA A 289 5.00 15.46 -4.66
N GLU A 290 4.93 14.79 -5.81
CA GLU A 290 3.67 14.25 -6.30
C GLU A 290 3.13 13.24 -5.30
N ARG A 291 1.85 13.33 -4.92
CA ARG A 291 1.28 12.50 -3.86
C ARG A 291 -0.06 11.89 -4.25
N LEU A 292 -0.40 10.81 -3.58
CA LEU A 292 -1.76 10.27 -3.60
C LEU A 292 -2.76 11.36 -3.18
N PRO A 293 -3.98 11.35 -3.74
CA PRO A 293 -4.96 12.41 -3.52
C PRO A 293 -5.46 12.52 -2.07
N ASN A 294 -5.30 11.46 -1.29
CA ASN A 294 -5.99 11.27 -0.02
C ASN A 294 -5.10 11.34 1.23
N THR A 295 -3.77 11.49 1.10
CA THR A 295 -2.85 11.27 2.22
C THR A 295 -2.14 12.55 2.62
N SER A 296 -2.15 12.87 3.92
CA SER A 296 -1.32 13.90 4.54
C SER A 296 -0.62 13.33 5.76
N CYS A 297 0.70 13.57 5.86
CA CYS A 297 1.53 13.22 7.01
C CYS A 297 2.13 14.50 7.58
N PHE A 298 1.95 14.73 8.88
CA PHE A 298 2.36 15.96 9.51
C PHE A 298 2.79 15.76 10.97
N ALA A 299 3.52 16.74 11.52
CA ALA A 299 3.83 16.79 12.94
C ALA A 299 3.80 18.23 13.45
N PHE A 300 3.63 18.37 14.76
CA PHE A 300 3.84 19.62 15.48
C PHE A 300 5.13 19.53 16.30
N ALA A 301 5.81 20.66 16.46
CA ALA A 301 6.97 20.73 17.35
C ALA A 301 6.56 20.34 18.77
N ASP A 302 7.37 19.47 19.40
CA ASP A 302 7.26 19.08 20.81
C ASP A 302 5.91 18.43 21.21
N ILE A 303 5.18 17.88 20.23
CA ILE A 303 3.97 17.08 20.47
C ILE A 303 4.24 15.63 20.05
N ASP A 304 4.00 14.72 20.98
CA ASP A 304 4.06 13.28 20.73
C ASP A 304 2.87 12.80 19.89
N GLY A 305 3.15 12.06 18.82
CA GLY A 305 2.14 11.64 17.85
C GLY A 305 1.12 10.65 18.42
N GLU A 306 1.54 9.70 19.24
CA GLU A 306 0.62 8.71 19.83
C GLU A 306 -0.31 9.38 20.86
N THR A 307 0.24 10.29 21.66
CA THR A 307 -0.55 11.10 22.58
C THR A 307 -1.60 11.92 21.83
N LEU A 308 -1.21 12.54 20.71
CA LEU A 308 -2.11 13.31 19.86
C LEU A 308 -3.21 12.42 19.26
N VAL A 309 -2.85 11.28 18.67
CA VAL A 309 -3.80 10.30 18.12
C VAL A 309 -4.79 9.83 19.19
N GLY A 310 -4.30 9.47 20.39
CA GLY A 310 -5.18 9.01 21.48
C GLY A 310 -6.15 10.09 21.99
N LYS A 311 -5.78 11.38 21.89
CA LYS A 311 -6.70 12.49 22.22
C LYS A 311 -7.70 12.76 21.09
N LEU A 312 -7.26 12.66 19.82
CA LEU A 312 -8.14 12.82 18.66
C LEU A 312 -9.16 11.68 18.58
N ASP A 313 -8.78 10.46 18.90
CA ASP A 313 -9.72 9.32 18.98
C ASP A 313 -10.83 9.59 20.01
N ARG A 314 -10.48 10.08 21.22
CA ARG A 314 -11.46 10.52 22.22
C ARG A 314 -12.31 11.71 21.79
N ALA A 315 -11.79 12.54 20.91
CA ALA A 315 -12.53 13.65 20.29
C ALA A 315 -13.39 13.20 19.09
N GLY A 316 -13.36 11.90 18.73
CA GLY A 316 -14.19 11.32 17.68
C GLY A 316 -13.56 11.25 16.30
N PHE A 317 -12.22 11.24 16.21
CA PHE A 317 -11.50 11.16 14.94
C PHE A 317 -10.47 10.04 14.96
N ALA A 318 -10.67 9.02 14.12
CA ALA A 318 -9.74 7.91 13.96
C ALA A 318 -8.66 8.28 12.92
N VAL A 319 -7.44 8.53 13.38
CA VAL A 319 -6.24 8.82 12.58
C VAL A 319 -5.10 7.86 12.98
N ALA A 320 -4.01 7.83 12.23
CA ALA A 320 -2.87 6.97 12.56
C ALA A 320 -1.66 7.78 13.03
N ALA A 321 -0.88 7.24 13.98
CA ALA A 321 0.47 7.72 14.23
C ALA A 321 1.41 7.30 13.10
N GLY A 322 2.45 8.09 12.83
CA GLY A 322 3.45 7.80 11.79
C GLY A 322 4.19 6.48 12.00
N ALA A 323 4.25 5.99 13.24
CA ALA A 323 4.89 4.74 13.64
C ALA A 323 3.93 3.53 13.73
N ALA A 324 2.76 3.60 13.11
CA ALA A 324 1.66 2.65 13.27
C ALA A 324 1.94 1.26 12.70
N CYS A 325 2.76 0.43 13.34
CA CYS A 325 2.76 -1.03 13.13
C CYS A 325 3.39 -1.86 14.26
N SER A 326 3.80 -1.29 15.39
CA SER A 326 4.20 -2.12 16.52
C SER A 326 3.76 -1.49 17.84
N SER A 327 2.68 -2.01 18.39
CA SER A 327 2.16 -1.67 19.73
C SER A 327 3.12 -1.96 20.90
N ALA A 328 4.34 -2.41 20.61
CA ALA A 328 5.34 -2.79 21.60
C ALA A 328 6.66 -1.98 21.56
N ASN A 329 6.93 -1.19 20.48
CA ASN A 329 8.16 -0.41 20.37
C ASN A 329 7.83 0.96 19.77
N GLN A 330 8.09 2.03 20.56
CA GLN A 330 7.91 3.42 20.17
C GLN A 330 9.05 3.91 19.24
N GLU A 331 9.41 3.09 18.24
CA GLU A 331 10.41 3.53 17.26
C GLU A 331 9.79 4.54 16.30
N PRO A 332 10.50 5.63 15.99
CA PRO A 332 10.04 6.60 15.00
C PRO A 332 9.92 5.96 13.62
N SER A 333 9.03 6.48 12.79
CA SER A 333 8.83 6.00 11.42
C SER A 333 10.15 5.87 10.66
N HIS A 334 10.46 4.65 10.18
CA HIS A 334 11.63 4.42 9.35
C HIS A 334 11.59 5.22 8.03
N VAL A 335 10.38 5.50 7.52
CA VAL A 335 10.17 6.33 6.33
C VAL A 335 10.65 7.75 6.59
N LEU A 336 10.19 8.37 7.67
CA LEU A 336 10.57 9.73 8.03
C LEU A 336 12.06 9.83 8.39
N LEU A 337 12.62 8.82 9.06
CA LEU A 337 14.07 8.76 9.30
C LEU A 337 14.85 8.64 8.00
N ALA A 338 14.41 7.84 7.04
CA ALA A 338 15.03 7.73 5.71
C ALA A 338 14.99 9.05 4.92
N MET A 339 13.96 9.88 5.16
CA MET A 339 13.83 11.24 4.61
C MET A 339 14.75 12.29 5.31
N GLY A 340 15.53 11.88 6.32
CA GLY A 340 16.35 12.79 7.11
C GLY A 340 15.57 13.62 8.14
N VAL A 341 14.33 13.25 8.47
CA VAL A 341 13.52 13.91 9.51
C VAL A 341 14.11 13.57 10.88
N GLU A 342 14.34 14.59 11.70
CA GLU A 342 14.83 14.39 13.08
C GLU A 342 13.87 13.45 13.86
N ALA A 343 14.45 12.55 14.67
CA ALA A 343 13.69 11.54 15.41
C ALA A 343 12.55 12.11 16.29
N ARG A 344 12.74 13.33 16.84
CA ARG A 344 11.70 14.01 17.64
C ARG A 344 10.45 14.33 16.82
N PHE A 345 10.62 14.82 15.57
CA PHE A 345 9.52 15.07 14.65
C PHE A 345 8.92 13.78 14.09
N ALA A 346 9.76 12.79 13.80
CA ALA A 346 9.32 11.50 13.30
C ALA A 346 8.43 10.75 14.31
N ARG A 347 8.70 10.89 15.62
CA ARG A 347 7.82 10.38 16.70
C ARG A 347 6.52 11.16 16.84
N GLY A 348 6.56 12.46 16.55
CA GLY A 348 5.38 13.33 16.57
C GLY A 348 4.47 13.21 15.36
N ALA A 349 4.82 12.39 14.38
CA ALA A 349 4.09 12.32 13.13
C ALA A 349 2.70 11.69 13.27
N VAL A 350 1.72 12.33 12.62
CA VAL A 350 0.35 11.85 12.47
C VAL A 350 0.03 11.77 10.99
N ARG A 351 -0.62 10.68 10.59
CA ARG A 351 -1.15 10.51 9.24
C ARG A 351 -2.67 10.60 9.25
N VAL A 352 -3.19 11.46 8.39
CA VAL A 352 -4.59 11.49 7.97
C VAL A 352 -4.67 10.91 6.57
N SER A 353 -5.54 9.94 6.38
CA SER A 353 -5.83 9.39 5.06
C SER A 353 -7.34 9.32 4.83
N LEU A 354 -7.80 10.13 3.89
CA LEU A 354 -9.20 10.36 3.57
C LEU A 354 -9.78 9.23 2.71
N GLY A 355 -11.09 9.02 2.81
CA GLY A 355 -11.85 8.07 2.00
C GLY A 355 -13.00 8.75 1.25
N ASN A 356 -13.67 7.96 0.40
CA ASN A 356 -14.69 8.49 -0.50
C ASN A 356 -15.91 9.10 0.21
N ASP A 357 -16.20 8.66 1.43
CA ASP A 357 -17.35 9.11 2.23
C ASP A 357 -17.00 10.30 3.13
N ASN A 358 -15.75 10.75 3.12
CA ASN A 358 -15.35 11.90 3.91
C ASN A 358 -15.81 13.23 3.26
N THR A 359 -16.12 14.19 4.11
CA THR A 359 -16.69 15.47 3.70
C THR A 359 -15.87 16.66 4.19
N ALA A 360 -16.02 17.83 3.53
CA ALA A 360 -15.39 19.07 3.95
C ALA A 360 -15.83 19.50 5.37
N ALA A 361 -17.06 19.21 5.77
CA ALA A 361 -17.52 19.46 7.13
C ALA A 361 -16.71 18.65 8.15
N GLN A 362 -16.50 17.35 7.90
CA GLN A 362 -15.67 16.49 8.76
C GLN A 362 -14.21 16.98 8.84
N VAL A 363 -13.66 17.49 7.74
CA VAL A 363 -12.30 18.08 7.73
C VAL A 363 -12.23 19.32 8.61
N ARG A 364 -13.22 20.20 8.52
CA ARG A 364 -13.30 21.42 9.38
C ARG A 364 -13.48 21.07 10.86
N ASP A 365 -14.36 20.12 11.17
CA ASP A 365 -14.59 19.65 12.55
C ASP A 365 -13.31 19.02 13.13
N PHE A 366 -12.58 18.24 12.33
CA PHE A 366 -11.27 17.70 12.69
C PHE A 366 -10.25 18.81 13.01
N LEU A 367 -10.14 19.82 12.16
CA LEU A 367 -9.23 20.95 12.38
C LEU A 367 -9.57 21.74 13.65
N GLY A 368 -10.85 21.88 13.97
CA GLY A 368 -11.30 22.49 15.23
C GLY A 368 -10.94 21.67 16.47
N ALA A 369 -11.17 20.35 16.41
CA ALA A 369 -10.79 19.42 17.48
C ALA A 369 -9.27 19.35 17.66
N LEU A 370 -8.52 19.34 16.57
CA LEU A 370 -7.06 19.35 16.56
C LEU A 370 -6.50 20.61 17.24
N ASN A 371 -7.01 21.80 16.88
CA ASN A 371 -6.59 23.07 17.49
C ASN A 371 -6.81 23.08 19.02
N THR A 372 -7.98 22.61 19.46
CA THR A 372 -8.30 22.47 20.89
C THR A 372 -7.33 21.50 21.58
N THR A 373 -7.07 20.35 20.96
CA THR A 373 -6.18 19.33 21.50
C THR A 373 -4.74 19.83 21.62
N ILE A 374 -4.23 20.53 20.59
CA ILE A 374 -2.88 21.10 20.59
C ILE A 374 -2.75 22.16 21.70
N SER A 375 -3.74 23.04 21.85
CA SER A 375 -3.75 24.07 22.88
C SER A 375 -3.69 23.46 24.28
N GLN A 376 -4.44 22.39 24.53
CA GLN A 376 -4.41 21.64 25.80
C GLN A 376 -3.04 21.01 26.06
N LEU A 377 -2.42 20.39 25.04
CA LEU A 377 -1.11 19.73 25.18
C LEU A 377 -0.01 20.75 25.48
N LYS A 378 0.01 21.90 24.78
CA LYS A 378 0.97 22.99 25.03
C LYS A 378 0.78 23.62 26.40
N GLY A 379 -0.47 23.80 26.85
CA GLY A 379 -0.77 24.31 28.18
C GLY A 379 -0.27 23.41 29.30
N LEU A 380 -0.39 22.08 29.16
CA LEU A 380 0.14 21.08 30.11
C LEU A 380 1.69 21.10 30.15
N ALA A 381 2.34 21.19 28.99
CA ALA A 381 3.80 21.27 28.91
C ALA A 381 4.36 22.52 29.61
N ALA A 382 3.68 23.66 29.48
CA ALA A 382 4.09 24.89 30.14
C ALA A 382 3.90 24.88 31.69
N LEU A 383 3.10 23.95 32.23
CA LEU A 383 2.93 23.78 33.68
C LEU A 383 3.96 22.82 34.31
N THR A 384 4.68 22.09 33.47
CA THR A 384 5.67 21.06 33.90
C THR A 384 7.12 21.46 33.61
N SER A 385 7.33 22.58 32.93
CA SER A 385 8.64 23.23 32.71
C SER A 385 8.87 24.35 33.74
#